data_cfc54eb0ac94a5f489bc433791345590
#
_entry.id   cfc54eb0ac94a5f489bc433791345590
#
_cell.length_a   1.000
_cell.length_b   1.000
_cell.length_c   1.000
_cell.angle_alpha   90.00
_cell.angle_beta   90.00
_cell.angle_gamma   90.00
#
_symmetry.space_group_name_H-M   'P 1'
#
loop_
_entity.id
_entity.type
_entity.pdbx_description
1 polymer ?
#
loop_
_entity_poly.entity_id
_entity_poly.type
_entity_poly.pdbx_seq_one_letter_code
_entity_poly.pdbx_strand_id
1 'polypeptide(L)'
;MEDIMKEIKQFNEERDWGQFHTPENLAKSISIEANELLECFQWNAENYNKEDVCEELADVFTYCIQMAMKLDVKPEEIILKKLEKTKKKYKRKNKEDGKDKVGTELCQYFFRNRS
;
A
#
# COMPACT_ATOMS: atom_id res chain seq x y z
N MET A 1 -11.02 10.67 2.97
CA MET A 1 -9.55 10.74 3.01
C MET A 1 -9.02 12.04 3.65
N GLU A 2 -9.67 13.15 3.40
CA GLU A 2 -9.27 14.44 3.98
C GLU A 2 -9.30 14.46 5.52
N ASP A 3 -10.29 13.83 6.13
CA ASP A 3 -10.40 13.78 7.59
C ASP A 3 -9.26 12.98 8.20
N ILE A 4 -8.87 11.87 7.56
CA ILE A 4 -7.76 11.04 8.00
C ILE A 4 -6.46 11.81 7.88
N MET A 5 -6.27 12.55 6.79
CA MET A 5 -5.08 13.35 6.57
C MET A 5 -4.93 14.45 7.62
N LYS A 6 -6.04 15.09 8.00
CA LYS A 6 -6.03 16.09 9.08
C LYS A 6 -5.63 15.49 10.41
N GLU A 7 -6.17 14.32 10.73
CA GLU A 7 -5.84 13.62 11.98
C GLU A 7 -4.35 13.28 12.03
N ILE A 8 -3.80 12.76 10.94
CA ILE A 8 -2.38 12.40 10.85
C ILE A 8 -1.52 13.66 10.98
N LYS A 9 -1.89 14.71 10.29
CA LYS A 9 -1.16 15.98 10.32
C LYS A 9 -1.11 16.54 11.74
N GLN A 10 -2.25 16.59 12.43
CA GLN A 10 -2.33 17.07 13.79
C GLN A 10 -1.48 16.22 14.73
N PHE A 11 -1.55 14.91 14.60
CA PHE A 11 -0.76 13.97 15.40
C PHE A 11 0.73 14.26 15.26
N ASN A 12 1.21 14.46 14.03
CA ASN A 12 2.63 14.74 13.76
C ASN A 12 3.04 16.12 14.28
N GLU A 13 2.21 17.13 14.12
CA GLU A 13 2.48 18.49 14.58
C GLU A 13 2.59 18.56 16.10
N GLU A 14 1.69 17.89 16.81
CA GLU A 14 1.71 17.86 18.27
C GLU A 14 2.99 17.24 18.82
N ARG A 15 3.65 16.37 18.07
CA ARG A 15 4.86 15.66 18.47
C ARG A 15 6.12 16.16 17.76
N ASP A 16 5.96 17.16 16.89
CA ASP A 16 7.06 17.71 16.09
C ASP A 16 7.82 16.64 15.30
N TRP A 17 7.08 15.65 14.79
CA TRP A 17 7.66 14.54 14.03
C TRP A 17 7.84 14.84 12.54
N GLY A 18 7.18 15.89 12.04
CA GLY A 18 7.25 16.23 10.62
C GLY A 18 8.68 16.45 10.11
N GLN A 19 9.56 16.94 10.97
CA GLN A 19 10.97 17.17 10.62
C GLN A 19 11.72 15.89 10.25
N PHE A 20 11.24 14.74 10.74
CA PHE A 20 11.87 13.44 10.47
C PHE A 20 11.26 12.72 9.27
N HIS A 21 10.15 13.23 8.74
CA HIS A 21 9.39 12.59 7.67
C HIS A 21 9.81 13.09 6.28
N THR A 22 11.07 12.84 5.92
CA THR A 22 11.50 13.05 4.54
C THR A 22 10.92 11.95 3.65
N PRO A 23 10.79 12.17 2.33
CA PRO A 23 10.32 11.10 1.45
C PRO A 23 11.13 9.82 1.56
N GLU A 24 12.45 9.91 1.68
CA GLU A 24 13.29 8.72 1.86
C GLU A 24 12.97 8.00 3.16
N ASN A 25 12.85 8.73 4.27
CA ASN A 25 12.55 8.12 5.56
C ASN A 25 11.15 7.51 5.57
N LEU A 26 10.19 8.15 4.93
CA LEU A 26 8.84 7.60 4.80
C LEU A 26 8.83 6.32 3.96
N ALA A 27 9.62 6.28 2.89
CA ALA A 27 9.75 5.07 2.07
C ALA A 27 10.34 3.92 2.87
N LYS A 28 11.34 4.20 3.71
CA LYS A 28 11.93 3.20 4.61
C LYS A 28 10.89 2.69 5.61
N SER A 29 10.11 3.60 6.19
CA SER A 29 9.05 3.23 7.14
C SER A 29 7.99 2.36 6.49
N ILE A 30 7.58 2.69 5.26
CA ILE A 30 6.63 1.87 4.50
C ILE A 30 7.17 0.45 4.32
N SER A 31 8.44 0.33 3.96
CA SER A 31 9.08 -0.97 3.76
C SER A 31 9.11 -1.80 5.06
N ILE A 32 9.46 -1.15 6.16
CA ILE A 32 9.52 -1.81 7.48
C ILE A 32 8.13 -2.29 7.89
N GLU A 33 7.12 -1.43 7.79
CA GLU A 33 5.75 -1.79 8.17
C GLU A 33 5.17 -2.85 7.24
N ALA A 34 5.51 -2.82 5.95
CA ALA A 34 5.08 -3.87 5.02
C ALA A 34 5.68 -5.22 5.42
N ASN A 35 6.90 -5.24 5.92
CA ASN A 35 7.53 -6.45 6.42
C ASN A 35 6.83 -6.96 7.69
N GLU A 36 6.44 -6.08 8.58
CA GLU A 36 5.68 -6.46 9.79
C GLU A 36 4.32 -7.04 9.42
N LEU A 37 3.69 -6.49 8.38
CA LEU A 37 2.46 -7.05 7.86
C LEU A 37 2.70 -8.49 7.35
N LEU A 38 3.79 -8.70 6.64
CA LEU A 38 4.15 -10.03 6.14
C LEU A 38 4.38 -11.02 7.30
N GLU A 39 4.99 -10.56 8.38
CA GLU A 39 5.24 -11.38 9.57
C GLU A 39 3.97 -11.95 10.19
N CYS A 40 2.82 -11.29 10.01
CA CYS A 40 1.54 -11.79 10.50
C CYS A 40 1.19 -13.15 9.91
N PHE A 41 1.76 -13.50 8.76
CA PHE A 41 1.51 -14.75 8.04
C PHE A 41 2.67 -15.75 8.14
N GLN A 42 3.69 -15.42 8.91
CA GLN A 42 4.95 -16.18 8.98
C GLN A 42 4.77 -17.64 9.34
N TRP A 43 3.91 -17.91 10.30
CA TRP A 43 3.74 -19.26 10.83
C TRP A 43 2.55 -20.00 10.22
N ASN A 44 1.54 -19.28 9.74
CA ASN A 44 0.36 -19.88 9.15
C ASN A 44 -0.34 -18.89 8.23
N ALA A 45 -0.22 -19.10 6.94
CA ALA A 45 -0.78 -18.22 5.93
C ALA A 45 -2.32 -18.25 5.90
N GLU A 46 -2.92 -19.34 6.35
CA GLU A 46 -4.38 -19.51 6.31
C GLU A 46 -5.08 -19.17 7.62
N ASN A 47 -4.37 -19.28 8.72
CA ASN A 47 -4.96 -19.09 10.05
C ASN A 47 -4.26 -17.95 10.79
N TYR A 48 -4.26 -16.79 10.18
CA TYR A 48 -3.67 -15.57 10.73
C TYR A 48 -4.66 -14.87 11.67
N ASN A 49 -4.13 -14.00 12.53
CA ASN A 49 -4.95 -13.15 13.39
C ASN A 49 -5.37 -11.90 12.63
N LYS A 50 -6.66 -11.76 12.37
CA LYS A 50 -7.19 -10.64 11.58
C LYS A 50 -6.92 -9.29 12.22
N GLU A 51 -7.01 -9.20 13.55
CA GLU A 51 -6.76 -7.92 14.25
C GLU A 51 -5.33 -7.46 14.07
N ASP A 52 -4.37 -8.37 14.20
CA ASP A 52 -2.95 -8.06 14.00
C ASP A 52 -2.70 -7.59 12.57
N VAL A 53 -3.27 -8.29 11.60
CA VAL A 53 -3.15 -7.92 10.18
C VAL A 53 -3.71 -6.51 9.95
N CYS A 54 -4.86 -6.20 10.52
CA CYS A 54 -5.48 -4.89 10.36
C CYS A 54 -4.63 -3.78 10.99
N GLU A 55 -4.01 -4.03 12.14
CA GLU A 55 -3.13 -3.06 12.78
C GLU A 55 -1.90 -2.77 11.93
N GLU A 56 -1.25 -3.81 11.43
CA GLU A 56 -0.07 -3.63 10.58
C GLU A 56 -0.43 -3.01 9.22
N LEU A 57 -1.58 -3.38 8.66
CA LEU A 57 -2.07 -2.76 7.44
C LEU A 57 -2.35 -1.26 7.65
N ALA A 58 -2.92 -0.91 8.81
CA ALA A 58 -3.16 0.49 9.16
C ALA A 58 -1.87 1.29 9.21
N ASP A 59 -0.80 0.72 9.75
CA ASP A 59 0.51 1.37 9.80
C ASP A 59 1.06 1.60 8.39
N VAL A 60 0.94 0.61 7.50
CA VAL A 60 1.34 0.75 6.09
C VAL A 60 0.57 1.90 5.43
N PHE A 61 -0.75 1.92 5.59
CA PHE A 61 -1.58 2.99 5.04
C PHE A 61 -1.20 4.36 5.57
N THR A 62 -0.94 4.45 6.88
CA THR A 62 -0.60 5.72 7.52
C THR A 62 0.67 6.30 6.92
N TYR A 63 1.73 5.51 6.79
CA TYR A 63 2.96 5.98 6.18
C TYR A 63 2.81 6.29 4.70
N CYS A 64 1.99 5.53 3.97
CA CYS A 64 1.70 5.83 2.57
C CYS A 64 0.98 7.17 2.43
N ILE A 65 0.02 7.45 3.30
CA ILE A 65 -0.70 8.73 3.30
C ILE A 65 0.25 9.87 3.65
N GLN A 66 1.13 9.69 4.62
CA GLN A 66 2.13 10.69 4.97
C GLN A 66 3.07 10.98 3.80
N MET A 67 3.46 9.95 3.05
CA MET A 67 4.26 10.13 1.84
C MET A 67 3.50 11.00 0.81
N ALA A 68 2.23 10.71 0.57
CA ALA A 68 1.41 11.48 -0.35
C ALA A 68 1.29 12.93 0.10
N MET A 69 1.12 13.16 1.40
CA MET A 69 1.07 14.52 1.95
C MET A 69 2.40 15.25 1.75
N LYS A 70 3.51 14.56 1.94
CA LYS A 70 4.84 15.13 1.77
C LYS A 70 5.11 15.52 0.32
N LEU A 71 4.59 14.75 -0.62
CA LEU A 71 4.71 15.02 -2.05
C LEU A 71 3.63 15.97 -2.57
N ASP A 72 2.73 16.41 -1.70
CA ASP A 72 1.60 17.27 -2.04
C ASP A 72 0.73 16.70 -3.16
N VAL A 73 0.39 15.42 -3.02
CA VAL A 73 -0.49 14.73 -3.95
C VAL A 73 -1.66 14.10 -3.19
N LYS A 74 -2.78 13.91 -3.87
CA LYS A 74 -3.93 13.23 -3.28
C LYS A 74 -3.84 11.74 -3.55
N PRO A 75 -3.91 10.90 -2.51
CA PRO A 75 -3.80 9.46 -2.68
C PRO A 75 -4.77 8.89 -3.71
N GLU A 76 -6.04 9.30 -3.66
CA GLU A 76 -7.06 8.82 -4.58
C GLU A 76 -6.74 9.18 -6.04
N GLU A 77 -6.16 10.35 -6.28
CA GLU A 77 -5.83 10.78 -7.64
C GLU A 77 -4.67 9.97 -8.24
N ILE A 78 -3.61 9.75 -7.45
CA ILE A 78 -2.46 8.99 -7.95
C ILE A 78 -2.82 7.52 -8.15
N ILE A 79 -3.69 6.98 -7.30
CA ILE A 79 -4.17 5.60 -7.43
C ILE A 79 -4.96 5.45 -8.73
N LEU A 80 -5.93 6.32 -8.96
CA LEU A 80 -6.77 6.26 -10.16
C LEU A 80 -5.95 6.45 -11.43
N LYS A 81 -5.01 7.38 -11.41
CA LYS A 81 -4.12 7.61 -12.55
C LYS A 81 -3.30 6.36 -12.88
N LYS A 82 -2.77 5.70 -11.86
CA LYS A 82 -2.00 4.48 -12.06
C LYS A 82 -2.87 3.33 -12.55
N LEU A 83 -4.09 3.21 -12.02
CA LEU A 83 -5.04 2.20 -12.47
C LEU A 83 -5.34 2.33 -13.98
N GLU A 84 -5.48 3.55 -14.48
CA GLU A 84 -5.71 3.75 -15.90
C GLU A 84 -4.54 3.25 -16.76
N LYS A 85 -3.30 3.48 -16.31
CA LYS A 85 -2.11 2.93 -16.98
C LYS A 85 -2.10 1.41 -16.93
N THR A 86 -2.46 0.84 -15.80
CA THR A 86 -2.50 -0.61 -15.61
C THR A 86 -3.56 -1.25 -16.48
N LYS A 87 -4.73 -0.63 -16.60
CA LYS A 87 -5.81 -1.12 -17.48
C LYS A 87 -5.38 -1.15 -18.95
N LYS A 88 -4.62 -0.14 -19.38
CA LYS A 88 -4.10 -0.09 -20.76
C LYS A 88 -3.06 -1.17 -21.00
N LYS A 89 -2.23 -1.45 -20.00
CA LYS A 89 -1.20 -2.48 -20.09
C LYS A 89 -1.79 -3.89 -20.07
N TYR A 90 -2.79 -4.11 -19.22
CA TYR A 90 -3.46 -5.40 -19.07
C TYR A 90 -4.90 -5.26 -19.53
N LYS A 91 -5.17 -5.69 -20.78
CA LYS A 91 -6.52 -5.57 -21.36
C LYS A 91 -7.51 -6.39 -20.55
N ARG A 92 -8.75 -5.87 -20.54
CA ARG A 92 -9.84 -6.55 -19.88
C ARG A 92 -9.96 -7.98 -20.40
N LYS A 93 -10.20 -8.90 -19.47
CA LYS A 93 -10.47 -10.28 -19.75
C LYS A 93 -11.58 -10.47 -20.77
N ASN A 94 -11.32 -11.28 -21.82
CA ASN A 94 -12.34 -11.64 -22.78
C ASN A 94 -13.25 -12.68 -22.13
N LYS A 95 -14.56 -12.44 -22.15
CA LYS A 95 -15.55 -13.36 -21.59
C LYS A 95 -15.53 -14.73 -22.23
N GLU A 96 -15.21 -14.82 -23.51
CA GLU A 96 -15.14 -16.08 -24.25
C GLU A 96 -13.98 -16.93 -23.77
N ASP A 97 -12.85 -16.32 -23.47
CA ASP A 97 -11.66 -16.99 -22.98
C ASP A 97 -11.73 -17.25 -21.48
N GLY A 98 -12.59 -16.53 -20.78
CA GLY A 98 -12.81 -16.67 -19.37
C GLY A 98 -11.62 -16.30 -18.49
N LYS A 99 -10.49 -15.92 -19.07
CA LYS A 99 -9.26 -15.66 -18.32
C LYS A 99 -8.41 -14.58 -18.92
N ASP A 100 -7.93 -13.68 -18.07
CA ASP A 100 -6.82 -12.81 -18.36
C ASP A 100 -5.55 -13.53 -17.89
N LYS A 101 -5.03 -14.40 -18.74
CA LYS A 101 -3.86 -15.21 -18.40
C LYS A 101 -2.63 -14.37 -18.11
N VAL A 102 -2.43 -13.29 -18.86
CA VAL A 102 -1.24 -12.44 -18.71
C VAL A 102 -1.26 -11.74 -17.36
N GLY A 103 -2.37 -11.14 -17.01
CA GLY A 103 -2.50 -10.45 -15.72
C GLY A 103 -2.38 -11.41 -14.55
N THR A 104 -3.00 -12.58 -14.65
CA THR A 104 -2.95 -13.59 -13.59
C THR A 104 -1.54 -14.15 -13.44
N GLU A 105 -0.88 -14.49 -14.53
CA GLU A 105 0.49 -15.00 -14.49
C GLU A 105 1.46 -13.96 -13.94
N LEU A 106 1.30 -12.70 -14.31
CA LEU A 106 2.16 -11.63 -13.83
C LEU A 106 1.97 -11.41 -12.33
N CYS A 107 0.74 -11.44 -11.85
CA CYS A 107 0.44 -11.32 -10.44
C CYS A 107 1.09 -12.45 -9.66
N GLN A 108 0.98 -13.69 -10.15
CA GLN A 108 1.63 -14.84 -9.53
C GLN A 108 3.16 -14.74 -9.57
N TYR A 109 3.69 -14.24 -10.67
CA TYR A 109 5.13 -14.01 -10.79
C TYR A 109 5.62 -13.05 -9.71
N PHE A 110 4.94 -11.93 -9.51
CA PHE A 110 5.30 -10.96 -8.48
C PHE A 110 5.26 -11.58 -7.08
N PHE A 111 4.25 -12.37 -6.79
CA PHE A 111 4.15 -13.05 -5.50
C PHE A 111 5.30 -14.03 -5.28
N ARG A 112 5.65 -14.81 -6.29
CA ARG A 112 6.70 -15.82 -6.18
C ARG A 112 8.09 -15.23 -6.04
N ASN A 113 8.34 -14.10 -6.68
CA ASN A 113 9.70 -13.54 -6.79
C ASN A 113 9.98 -12.39 -5.83
N ARG A 114 9.05 -12.09 -4.94
CA ARG A 114 9.23 -11.05 -3.92
C ARG A 114 9.58 -11.58 -2.54
N SER A 115 9.53 -12.85 -2.39
CA SER A 115 9.84 -13.47 -1.09
C SER A 115 11.33 -13.38 -0.74
#